data_a3ec44b7387d970b94e542cc5566ad34
#
_entry.id   a3ec44b7387d970b94e542cc5566ad34
#
_cell.length_a   1.000
_cell.length_b   1.000
_cell.length_c   1.000
_cell.angle_alpha   90.00
_cell.angle_beta   90.00
_cell.angle_gamma   90.00
#
_symmetry.space_group_name_H-M   'P 1'
#
loop_
_entity.id
_entity.type
_entity.pdbx_description
1 polymer ?
#
loop_
_entity_poly.entity_id
_entity_poly.type
_entity_poly.pdbx_seq_one_letter_code
_entity_poly.pdbx_strand_id
1 'polypeptide(L)'
;ERVIEFYAEHKHEIAPFELNRDHSRVTEATLAALAAPGTASTSKELPVAMISDDDEQEALRRVADLERAYDRVHGGFGDSQKFPPHSPLLFLQYAHAAGLSAQAATMVTGTLDAMMTRGLHDHLQGGFFRYTVDNDWTIPHFEKMLYDQALLLWNYSIASRLFARTGYRETAEGIIRSLEETFRVGAGYASAHDADTNHREGATYIWKLEEIEERLDPGEFDAMLREFSLSADGNFERRNHLVRIIAPGTREDNPDAARRAPDPALVGRAMDKLLAARRERDQPDRDEKVVLGWNALVGCALLAAHRYAGVETARPRAVELADYLVSTFVSAEGVAHVALGDQLQNQEFLADVGALLLFLTMLAEESAELDHRYRDTRALLEQRLASLHDDGVWMESRPTDLTAVPAEPFDQPVPSGMALAEFALLLRQIRSHEDYAPRPFADAHGRAFANLAALASRGYFYVVESPEGVAWSSLPVNSVQVFGEGRSSCYRGVCYLGLPPAPEPPNAPPAEKTKRKRRR
;
A
#
# COMPACT_ATOMS: atom_id res chain seq x y z
N GLU A 1 21.03 8.41 -25.07
CA GLU A 1 22.19 9.10 -25.68
C GLU A 1 22.25 10.58 -25.27
N ARG A 2 21.25 11.42 -25.50
CA ARG A 2 21.22 12.84 -25.09
C ARG A 2 21.47 13.11 -23.61
N VAL A 3 20.98 12.26 -22.72
CA VAL A 3 21.18 12.39 -21.26
C VAL A 3 22.63 12.05 -20.89
N ILE A 4 23.22 11.06 -21.55
CA ILE A 4 24.61 10.66 -21.34
C ILE A 4 25.55 11.74 -21.87
N GLU A 5 25.26 12.32 -23.03
CA GLU A 5 26.03 13.44 -23.62
C GLU A 5 25.95 14.68 -22.72
N PHE A 6 24.76 15.06 -22.27
CA PHE A 6 24.57 16.17 -21.34
C PHE A 6 25.34 15.97 -20.02
N TYR A 7 25.30 14.75 -19.45
CA TYR A 7 26.04 14.45 -18.23
C TYR A 7 27.57 14.49 -18.47
N ALA A 8 28.03 14.00 -19.61
CA ALA A 8 29.45 14.02 -19.94
C ALA A 8 30.00 15.45 -20.08
N GLU A 9 29.19 16.38 -20.60
CA GLU A 9 29.56 17.78 -20.78
C GLU A 9 29.51 18.61 -19.49
N HIS A 10 28.55 18.29 -18.56
CA HIS A 10 28.25 19.12 -17.37
C HIS A 10 28.63 18.48 -16.02
N LYS A 11 29.26 17.28 -16.03
CA LYS A 11 29.63 16.56 -14.80
C LYS A 11 30.52 17.35 -13.83
N HIS A 12 31.27 18.34 -14.31
CA HIS A 12 32.12 19.21 -13.49
C HIS A 12 31.37 20.40 -12.88
N GLU A 13 30.14 20.68 -13.31
CA GLU A 13 29.25 21.71 -12.78
C GLU A 13 28.30 21.12 -11.71
N ILE A 14 28.19 19.80 -11.66
CA ILE A 14 27.40 19.10 -10.64
C ILE A 14 28.23 19.10 -9.36
N ALA A 15 27.83 19.93 -8.39
CA ALA A 15 28.44 19.91 -7.07
C ALA A 15 28.35 18.50 -6.47
N PRO A 16 29.42 18.00 -5.82
CA PRO A 16 29.35 16.71 -5.13
C PRO A 16 28.18 16.76 -4.14
N PHE A 17 27.22 15.84 -4.31
CA PHE A 17 26.12 15.69 -3.37
C PHE A 17 26.71 15.26 -2.04
N GLU A 18 26.75 16.17 -1.05
CA GLU A 18 27.11 15.79 0.32
C GLU A 18 25.96 14.96 0.87
N LEU A 19 26.15 13.63 0.87
CA LEU A 19 25.25 12.68 1.53
C LEU A 19 25.12 13.09 3.00
N ASN A 20 23.95 13.56 3.37
CA ASN A 20 23.61 13.80 4.76
C ASN A 20 23.47 12.43 5.46
N ARG A 21 24.59 11.94 6.02
CA ARG A 21 24.69 10.61 6.68
C ARG A 21 23.75 10.45 7.87
N ASP A 22 23.17 11.53 8.39
CA ASP A 22 22.30 11.48 9.58
C ASP A 22 20.96 10.81 9.32
N HIS A 23 20.51 10.71 8.07
CA HIS A 23 19.22 10.10 7.74
C HIS A 23 19.26 8.59 7.49
N SER A 24 20.43 8.02 7.22
CA SER A 24 20.61 6.59 6.98
C SER A 24 21.12 5.81 8.21
N ARG A 25 21.28 6.47 9.36
CA ARG A 25 21.73 5.82 10.60
C ARG A 25 20.58 5.06 11.26
N VAL A 26 20.77 3.78 11.44
CA VAL A 26 19.97 2.93 12.33
C VAL A 26 20.43 3.21 13.77
N THR A 27 19.52 3.14 14.73
CA THR A 27 19.90 3.27 16.14
C THR A 27 20.79 2.10 16.56
N GLU A 28 21.76 2.33 17.45
CA GLU A 28 22.65 1.28 18.00
C GLU A 28 21.88 0.08 18.57
N ALA A 29 20.65 0.31 19.04
CA ALA A 29 19.78 -0.74 19.56
C ALA A 29 19.32 -1.73 18.46
N THR A 30 19.11 -1.26 17.22
CA THR A 30 18.77 -2.17 16.10
C THR A 30 19.96 -3.05 15.73
N LEU A 31 21.19 -2.51 15.82
CA LEU A 31 22.43 -3.25 15.59
C LEU A 31 22.70 -4.30 16.66
N ALA A 32 22.47 -3.95 17.91
CA ALA A 32 22.64 -4.90 19.03
C ALA A 32 21.65 -6.08 18.91
N ALA A 33 20.42 -5.82 18.45
CA ALA A 33 19.41 -6.86 18.23
C ALA A 33 19.76 -7.79 17.05
N LEU A 34 20.43 -7.28 16.00
CA LEU A 34 20.89 -8.09 14.87
C LEU A 34 22.12 -8.93 15.18
N ALA A 35 22.95 -8.51 16.15
CA ALA A 35 24.23 -9.16 16.49
C ALA A 35 24.15 -10.16 17.66
N ALA A 36 23.07 -10.19 18.44
CA ALA A 36 22.97 -11.05 19.63
C ALA A 36 22.45 -12.45 19.27
N PRO A 37 23.16 -13.53 19.59
CA PRO A 37 22.59 -14.87 19.57
C PRO A 37 21.48 -14.93 20.63
N GLY A 38 20.27 -15.34 20.20
CA GLY A 38 19.07 -15.33 21.02
C GLY A 38 19.27 -16.00 22.39
N THR A 39 19.34 -15.21 23.44
CA THR A 39 19.14 -15.70 24.80
C THR A 39 17.65 -15.64 25.11
N ALA A 40 17.00 -16.80 25.10
CA ALA A 40 15.61 -16.91 25.51
C ALA A 40 15.45 -16.37 26.93
N SER A 41 14.82 -15.20 27.06
CA SER A 41 14.38 -14.66 28.34
C SER A 41 13.13 -15.40 28.79
N THR A 42 13.16 -15.96 29.99
CA THR A 42 12.04 -16.71 30.59
C THR A 42 11.00 -15.84 31.29
N SER A 43 10.99 -14.52 31.11
CA SER A 43 9.98 -13.63 31.67
C SER A 43 8.97 -13.23 30.58
N LYS A 44 7.71 -13.67 30.75
CA LYS A 44 6.55 -13.44 29.87
C LYS A 44 5.99 -12.00 29.91
N GLU A 45 6.76 -11.01 30.21
CA GLU A 45 6.34 -9.61 30.08
C GLU A 45 6.83 -9.10 28.72
N LEU A 46 5.88 -8.77 27.82
CA LEU A 46 6.20 -8.09 26.57
C LEU A 46 6.95 -6.81 26.88
N PRO A 47 8.11 -6.53 26.26
CA PRO A 47 8.81 -5.26 26.41
C PRO A 47 8.00 -4.19 25.72
N VAL A 48 7.11 -3.55 26.46
CA VAL A 48 6.31 -2.45 25.95
C VAL A 48 6.95 -1.17 26.39
N ALA A 49 7.56 -0.43 25.46
CA ALA A 49 7.96 0.93 25.69
C ALA A 49 6.73 1.75 26.11
N MET A 50 6.78 2.36 27.31
CA MET A 50 5.72 3.25 27.76
C MET A 50 5.67 4.46 26.81
N ILE A 51 4.51 4.71 26.20
CA ILE A 51 4.29 5.88 25.35
C ILE A 51 4.43 7.12 26.22
N SER A 52 5.31 8.03 25.83
CA SER A 52 5.41 9.35 26.44
C SER A 52 4.44 10.33 25.75
N ASP A 53 4.06 11.40 26.46
CA ASP A 53 3.27 12.49 25.84
C ASP A 53 4.03 13.10 24.65
N ASP A 54 5.36 13.10 24.67
CA ASP A 54 6.21 13.58 23.58
C ASP A 54 6.07 12.72 22.31
N ASP A 55 5.92 11.40 22.44
CA ASP A 55 5.72 10.48 21.31
C ASP A 55 4.38 10.72 20.61
N GLU A 56 3.31 10.93 21.39
CA GLU A 56 1.99 11.27 20.85
C GLU A 56 2.02 12.62 20.12
N GLN A 57 2.68 13.62 20.73
CA GLN A 57 2.86 14.93 20.11
C GLN A 57 3.66 14.85 18.80
N GLU A 58 4.67 13.97 18.73
CA GLU A 58 5.46 13.79 17.50
C GLU A 58 4.64 13.15 16.40
N ALA A 59 3.83 12.11 16.69
CA ALA A 59 2.91 11.51 15.75
C ALA A 59 1.90 12.55 15.21
N LEU A 60 1.33 13.36 16.10
CA LEU A 60 0.38 14.42 15.72
C LEU A 60 1.04 15.51 14.86
N ARG A 61 2.32 15.86 15.13
CA ARG A 61 3.08 16.77 14.27
C ARG A 61 3.20 16.22 12.84
N ARG A 62 3.50 14.91 12.67
CA ARG A 62 3.58 14.29 11.34
C ARG A 62 2.23 14.30 10.59
N VAL A 63 1.13 14.09 11.28
CA VAL A 63 -0.21 14.26 10.69
C VAL A 63 -0.45 15.71 10.28
N ALA A 64 -0.09 16.69 11.15
CA ALA A 64 -0.25 18.11 10.84
C ALA A 64 0.66 18.59 9.69
N ASP A 65 1.83 17.99 9.51
CA ASP A 65 2.70 18.24 8.36
C ASP A 65 1.96 17.92 7.06
N LEU A 66 1.36 16.73 6.97
CA LEU A 66 0.55 16.33 5.81
C LEU A 66 -0.69 17.20 5.63
N GLU A 67 -1.36 17.59 6.72
CA GLU A 67 -2.55 18.45 6.64
C GLU A 67 -2.24 19.82 5.99
N ARG A 68 -1.04 20.38 6.21
CA ARG A 68 -0.64 21.64 5.57
C ARG A 68 -0.48 21.56 4.05
N ALA A 69 -0.14 20.40 3.53
CA ALA A 69 0.02 20.15 2.10
C ALA A 69 -1.24 19.56 1.44
N TYR A 70 -2.27 19.24 2.25
CA TYR A 70 -3.48 18.59 1.76
C TYR A 70 -4.33 19.54 0.92
N ASP A 71 -4.66 19.11 -0.30
CA ASP A 71 -5.60 19.81 -1.18
C ASP A 71 -7.05 19.53 -0.73
N ARG A 72 -7.67 20.53 -0.08
CA ARG A 72 -9.02 20.41 0.47
C ARG A 72 -10.11 20.46 -0.60
N VAL A 73 -9.78 20.86 -1.84
CA VAL A 73 -10.73 20.99 -2.95
C VAL A 73 -10.79 19.70 -3.77
N HIS A 74 -9.62 19.18 -4.15
CA HIS A 74 -9.54 18.04 -5.06
C HIS A 74 -9.06 16.74 -4.39
N GLY A 75 -8.65 16.80 -3.12
CA GLY A 75 -8.02 15.67 -2.44
C GLY A 75 -6.57 15.47 -2.89
N GLY A 76 -5.84 14.62 -2.17
CA GLY A 76 -4.42 14.42 -2.40
C GLY A 76 -3.56 15.55 -1.83
N PHE A 77 -2.30 15.64 -2.28
CA PHE A 77 -1.32 16.57 -1.75
C PHE A 77 -0.68 17.35 -2.91
N GLY A 78 -0.37 18.62 -2.65
CA GLY A 78 0.15 19.54 -3.68
C GLY A 78 -0.93 20.13 -4.59
N ASP A 79 -0.52 21.01 -5.50
CA ASP A 79 -1.37 21.88 -6.32
C ASP A 79 -1.17 21.73 -7.85
N SER A 80 -0.40 20.75 -8.28
CA SER A 80 -0.07 20.46 -9.66
C SER A 80 -0.53 19.05 -10.06
N GLN A 81 0.20 18.39 -10.92
CA GLN A 81 -0.07 16.98 -11.25
C GLN A 81 -0.12 16.10 -9.99
N LYS A 82 -1.02 15.13 -9.98
CA LYS A 82 -1.29 14.30 -8.81
C LYS A 82 -0.77 12.88 -8.99
N PHE A 83 0.05 12.46 -8.03
CA PHE A 83 0.45 11.06 -7.85
C PHE A 83 -0.29 10.44 -6.67
N PRO A 84 -0.67 9.15 -6.73
CA PRO A 84 -1.21 8.46 -5.57
C PRO A 84 -0.25 8.55 -4.37
N PRO A 85 -0.67 9.14 -3.24
CA PRO A 85 0.21 9.30 -2.08
C PRO A 85 0.18 8.05 -1.20
N HIS A 86 0.71 6.94 -1.69
CA HIS A 86 0.59 5.60 -1.10
C HIS A 86 1.01 5.54 0.37
N SER A 87 2.25 5.91 0.67
CA SER A 87 2.83 5.86 2.02
C SER A 87 2.17 6.86 2.99
N PRO A 88 1.91 8.12 2.60
CA PRO A 88 1.11 9.04 3.41
C PRO A 88 -0.27 8.50 3.78
N LEU A 89 -1.00 7.89 2.83
CA LEU A 89 -2.31 7.31 3.11
C LEU A 89 -2.23 6.14 4.09
N LEU A 90 -1.26 5.23 3.95
CA LEU A 90 -1.05 4.15 4.90
C LEU A 90 -0.77 4.70 6.31
N PHE A 91 0.15 5.64 6.45
CA PHE A 91 0.46 6.28 7.74
C PHE A 91 -0.79 6.92 8.36
N LEU A 92 -1.53 7.73 7.60
CA LEU A 92 -2.75 8.39 8.08
C LEU A 92 -3.83 7.40 8.52
N GLN A 93 -4.00 6.28 7.81
CA GLN A 93 -4.96 5.23 8.18
C GLN A 93 -4.58 4.55 9.50
N TYR A 94 -3.32 4.22 9.69
CA TYR A 94 -2.85 3.64 10.96
C TYR A 94 -2.89 4.66 12.11
N ALA A 95 -2.57 5.93 11.87
CA ALA A 95 -2.72 6.99 12.86
C ALA A 95 -4.19 7.20 13.27
N HIS A 96 -5.13 7.12 12.31
CA HIS A 96 -6.56 7.16 12.59
C HIS A 96 -7.01 5.92 13.39
N ALA A 97 -6.61 4.71 12.97
CA ALA A 97 -6.92 3.47 13.67
C ALA A 97 -6.38 3.44 15.11
N ALA A 98 -5.26 4.08 15.36
CA ALA A 98 -4.67 4.27 16.68
C ALA A 98 -5.40 5.33 17.55
N GLY A 99 -6.40 6.02 16.99
CA GLY A 99 -7.16 7.07 17.69
C GLY A 99 -6.40 8.41 17.84
N LEU A 100 -5.31 8.60 17.08
CA LEU A 100 -4.47 9.79 17.16
C LEU A 100 -5.12 11.03 16.54
N SER A 101 -5.76 10.88 15.38
CA SER A 101 -6.29 12.05 14.65
C SER A 101 -7.55 11.71 13.86
N ALA A 102 -8.63 12.46 14.11
CA ALA A 102 -9.83 12.43 13.26
C ALA A 102 -9.58 13.13 11.91
N GLN A 103 -8.67 14.11 11.85
CA GLN A 103 -8.32 14.83 10.61
C GLN A 103 -7.65 13.90 9.59
N ALA A 104 -6.92 12.87 10.06
CA ALA A 104 -6.36 11.83 9.21
C ALA A 104 -7.45 11.13 8.37
N ALA A 105 -8.62 10.84 8.95
CA ALA A 105 -9.75 10.26 8.24
C ALA A 105 -10.24 11.16 7.08
N THR A 106 -10.33 12.48 7.29
CA THR A 106 -10.75 13.44 6.26
C THR A 106 -9.77 13.45 5.08
N MET A 107 -8.47 13.47 5.37
CA MET A 107 -7.44 13.45 4.31
C MET A 107 -7.47 12.13 3.53
N VAL A 108 -7.62 11.01 4.22
CA VAL A 108 -7.68 9.68 3.59
C VAL A 108 -8.92 9.56 2.71
N THR A 109 -10.12 9.83 3.27
CA THR A 109 -11.37 9.65 2.52
C THR A 109 -11.46 10.62 1.35
N GLY A 110 -11.09 11.88 1.54
CA GLY A 110 -11.10 12.86 0.43
C GLY A 110 -10.16 12.49 -0.72
N THR A 111 -8.99 11.91 -0.40
CA THR A 111 -8.04 11.47 -1.43
C THR A 111 -8.51 10.20 -2.14
N LEU A 112 -8.92 9.18 -1.38
CA LEU A 112 -9.38 7.91 -1.95
C LEU A 112 -10.68 8.09 -2.77
N ASP A 113 -11.63 8.90 -2.29
CA ASP A 113 -12.86 9.23 -3.02
C ASP A 113 -12.53 9.92 -4.36
N ALA A 114 -11.60 10.87 -4.36
CA ALA A 114 -11.16 11.55 -5.58
C ALA A 114 -10.52 10.57 -6.57
N MET A 115 -9.55 9.77 -6.12
CA MET A 115 -8.87 8.81 -6.99
C MET A 115 -9.82 7.77 -7.58
N MET A 116 -10.74 7.17 -6.80
CA MET A 116 -11.66 6.13 -7.29
C MET A 116 -12.78 6.67 -8.19
N THR A 117 -13.04 7.97 -8.14
CA THR A 117 -14.15 8.58 -8.89
C THR A 117 -13.69 9.21 -10.19
N ARG A 118 -12.51 9.82 -10.16
CA ARG A 118 -11.99 10.59 -11.27
C ARG A 118 -11.28 9.70 -12.30
N GLY A 119 -10.55 10.32 -13.21
CA GLY A 119 -9.94 9.64 -14.35
C GLY A 119 -8.68 8.83 -14.02
N LEU A 120 -8.14 8.92 -12.82
CA LEU A 120 -7.04 8.04 -12.40
C LEU A 120 -7.48 6.57 -12.35
N HIS A 121 -8.77 6.30 -12.08
CA HIS A 121 -9.33 4.95 -12.01
C HIS A 121 -9.79 4.46 -13.38
N ASP A 122 -9.37 3.29 -13.78
CA ASP A 122 -9.94 2.61 -14.95
C ASP A 122 -11.30 2.01 -14.59
N HIS A 123 -12.35 2.78 -14.86
CA HIS A 123 -13.71 2.43 -14.47
C HIS A 123 -14.27 1.16 -15.14
N LEU A 124 -13.72 0.72 -16.28
CA LEU A 124 -14.21 -0.47 -16.97
C LEU A 124 -13.56 -1.75 -16.47
N GLN A 125 -12.22 -1.79 -16.39
CA GLN A 125 -11.49 -3.02 -16.06
C GLN A 125 -11.05 -3.07 -14.59
N GLY A 126 -11.03 -1.93 -13.93
CA GLY A 126 -10.44 -1.77 -12.61
C GLY A 126 -8.95 -1.46 -12.68
N GLY A 127 -8.37 -1.24 -11.50
CA GLY A 127 -7.00 -0.78 -11.38
C GLY A 127 -6.85 0.72 -11.68
N PHE A 128 -5.62 1.22 -11.56
CA PHE A 128 -5.32 2.63 -11.62
C PHE A 128 -4.19 2.94 -12.58
N PHE A 129 -4.28 4.09 -13.24
CA PHE A 129 -3.20 4.69 -13.97
C PHE A 129 -2.17 5.30 -13.01
N ARG A 130 -0.99 5.64 -13.52
CA ARG A 130 0.17 6.00 -12.70
C ARG A 130 0.00 7.35 -11.98
N TYR A 131 -0.42 8.40 -12.69
CA TYR A 131 -0.63 9.74 -12.16
C TYR A 131 -1.56 10.54 -13.09
N THR A 132 -2.03 11.73 -12.65
CA THR A 132 -2.76 12.65 -13.52
C THR A 132 -1.92 13.88 -13.82
N VAL A 133 -2.08 14.41 -15.05
CA VAL A 133 -1.34 15.59 -15.51
C VAL A 133 -1.94 16.91 -14.97
N ASP A 134 -3.14 16.83 -14.43
CA ASP A 134 -3.90 17.90 -13.78
C ASP A 134 -3.97 17.71 -12.25
N ASN A 135 -4.49 18.71 -11.55
CA ASN A 135 -4.61 18.69 -10.09
C ASN A 135 -5.96 18.17 -9.57
N ASP A 136 -6.92 17.89 -10.44
CA ASP A 136 -8.26 17.42 -10.08
C ASP A 136 -8.53 15.95 -10.44
N TRP A 137 -7.46 15.18 -10.72
CA TRP A 137 -7.49 13.76 -11.02
C TRP A 137 -8.24 13.36 -12.29
N THR A 138 -8.32 14.24 -13.30
CA THR A 138 -9.17 14.04 -14.46
C THR A 138 -8.48 13.32 -15.60
N ILE A 139 -7.30 13.78 -16.05
CA ILE A 139 -6.59 13.19 -17.19
C ILE A 139 -5.35 12.44 -16.71
N PRO A 140 -5.32 11.10 -16.81
CA PRO A 140 -4.18 10.33 -16.41
C PRO A 140 -3.09 10.29 -17.50
N HIS A 141 -1.85 10.04 -17.08
CA HIS A 141 -0.89 9.34 -17.90
C HIS A 141 -1.26 7.86 -17.89
N PHE A 142 -1.59 7.31 -19.06
CA PHE A 142 -2.29 6.02 -19.17
C PHE A 142 -1.45 4.78 -18.88
N GLU A 143 -0.21 4.92 -18.42
CA GLU A 143 0.62 3.85 -17.91
C GLU A 143 0.01 3.23 -16.64
N LYS A 144 0.09 1.91 -16.49
CA LYS A 144 -0.31 1.21 -15.25
C LYS A 144 0.91 0.48 -14.67
N MET A 145 1.30 0.85 -13.45
CA MET A 145 2.42 0.22 -12.75
C MET A 145 1.94 -0.81 -11.74
N LEU A 146 2.66 -1.92 -11.60
CA LEU A 146 2.33 -2.97 -10.63
C LEU A 146 2.32 -2.46 -9.18
N TYR A 147 3.32 -1.63 -8.82
CA TYR A 147 3.41 -1.10 -7.47
C TYR A 147 2.24 -0.16 -7.11
N ASP A 148 1.69 0.60 -8.07
CA ASP A 148 0.50 1.42 -7.85
C ASP A 148 -0.72 0.53 -7.54
N GLN A 149 -0.90 -0.54 -8.32
CA GLN A 149 -1.96 -1.51 -8.06
C GLN A 149 -1.82 -2.12 -6.65
N ALA A 150 -0.61 -2.55 -6.27
CA ALA A 150 -0.34 -3.14 -4.98
C ALA A 150 -0.64 -2.17 -3.82
N LEU A 151 -0.08 -0.98 -3.87
CA LEU A 151 -0.19 -0.02 -2.77
C LEU A 151 -1.59 0.60 -2.67
N LEU A 152 -2.30 0.77 -3.79
CA LEU A 152 -3.70 1.19 -3.78
C LEU A 152 -4.62 0.08 -3.29
N LEU A 153 -4.39 -1.19 -3.68
CA LEU A 153 -5.11 -2.33 -3.11
C LEU A 153 -4.97 -2.36 -1.58
N TRP A 154 -3.76 -2.16 -1.07
CA TRP A 154 -3.53 -2.11 0.38
C TRP A 154 -4.31 -0.96 1.04
N ASN A 155 -4.20 0.24 0.49
CA ASN A 155 -4.89 1.42 0.99
C ASN A 155 -6.43 1.27 0.97
N TYR A 156 -7.03 0.87 -0.16
CA TYR A 156 -8.48 0.67 -0.26
C TYR A 156 -8.98 -0.46 0.63
N SER A 157 -8.19 -1.51 0.83
CA SER A 157 -8.53 -2.61 1.73
C SER A 157 -8.64 -2.15 3.18
N ILE A 158 -7.65 -1.40 3.69
CA ILE A 158 -7.70 -0.81 5.03
C ILE A 158 -8.87 0.18 5.13
N ALA A 159 -9.02 1.06 4.15
CA ALA A 159 -10.08 2.06 4.13
C ALA A 159 -11.48 1.44 4.15
N SER A 160 -11.71 0.31 3.47
CA SER A 160 -12.97 -0.41 3.48
C SER A 160 -13.37 -0.90 4.89
N ARG A 161 -12.39 -1.15 5.74
CA ARG A 161 -12.59 -1.57 7.13
C ARG A 161 -12.78 -0.38 8.08
N LEU A 162 -12.04 0.71 7.86
CA LEU A 162 -12.07 1.89 8.73
C LEU A 162 -13.25 2.80 8.46
N PHE A 163 -13.70 2.87 7.20
CA PHE A 163 -14.74 3.80 6.77
C PHE A 163 -15.87 3.03 6.09
N ALA A 164 -17.12 3.21 6.54
CA ALA A 164 -18.30 2.53 6.00
C ALA A 164 -18.66 3.05 4.58
N ARG A 165 -17.77 2.83 3.61
CA ARG A 165 -17.97 3.23 2.21
C ARG A 165 -17.90 1.98 1.33
N THR A 166 -19.03 1.60 0.74
CA THR A 166 -19.15 0.40 -0.13
C THR A 166 -18.19 0.44 -1.32
N GLY A 167 -17.96 1.61 -1.91
CA GLY A 167 -17.07 1.79 -3.05
C GLY A 167 -15.61 1.41 -2.82
N TYR A 168 -15.10 1.43 -1.57
CA TYR A 168 -13.71 1.06 -1.29
C TYR A 168 -13.46 -0.44 -1.45
N ARG A 169 -14.40 -1.26 -0.99
CA ARG A 169 -14.31 -2.70 -1.20
C ARG A 169 -14.43 -3.07 -2.68
N GLU A 170 -15.39 -2.47 -3.38
CA GLU A 170 -15.59 -2.68 -4.82
C GLU A 170 -14.34 -2.28 -5.61
N THR A 171 -13.68 -1.18 -5.22
CA THR A 171 -12.42 -0.73 -5.83
C THR A 171 -11.30 -1.73 -5.57
N ALA A 172 -11.16 -2.25 -4.35
CA ALA A 172 -10.18 -3.29 -4.03
C ALA A 172 -10.41 -4.57 -4.86
N GLU A 173 -11.65 -5.03 -4.97
CA GLU A 173 -12.03 -6.17 -5.82
C GLU A 173 -11.73 -5.89 -7.32
N GLY A 174 -11.95 -4.65 -7.77
CA GLY A 174 -11.61 -4.19 -9.13
C GLY A 174 -10.10 -4.20 -9.41
N ILE A 175 -9.27 -3.81 -8.44
CA ILE A 175 -7.81 -3.89 -8.58
C ILE A 175 -7.37 -5.35 -8.67
N ILE A 176 -7.89 -6.25 -7.81
CA ILE A 176 -7.55 -7.67 -7.86
C ILE A 176 -7.94 -8.27 -9.23
N ARG A 177 -9.12 -7.95 -9.74
CA ARG A 177 -9.55 -8.39 -11.08
C ARG A 177 -8.58 -7.90 -12.16
N SER A 178 -8.17 -6.62 -12.11
CA SER A 178 -7.19 -6.07 -13.05
C SER A 178 -5.84 -6.78 -12.95
N LEU A 179 -5.34 -7.06 -11.74
CA LEU A 179 -4.11 -7.82 -11.53
C LEU A 179 -4.18 -9.22 -12.17
N GLU A 180 -5.25 -9.96 -11.92
CA GLU A 180 -5.41 -11.31 -12.43
C GLU A 180 -5.63 -11.36 -13.95
N GLU A 181 -6.34 -10.40 -14.53
CA GLU A 181 -6.66 -10.38 -15.96
C GLU A 181 -5.54 -9.81 -16.83
N THR A 182 -4.77 -8.82 -16.32
CA THR A 182 -3.87 -8.06 -17.19
C THR A 182 -2.40 -8.11 -16.79
N PHE A 183 -2.10 -8.26 -15.50
CA PHE A 183 -0.72 -8.30 -15.03
C PHE A 183 -0.16 -9.71 -14.85
N ARG A 184 -0.97 -10.74 -14.80
CA ARG A 184 -0.53 -12.10 -14.43
C ARG A 184 0.49 -12.67 -15.41
N VAL A 185 1.63 -13.17 -14.88
CA VAL A 185 2.69 -13.90 -15.56
C VAL A 185 3.02 -15.15 -14.74
N GLY A 186 2.51 -16.30 -15.16
CA GLY A 186 2.61 -17.53 -14.35
C GLY A 186 1.97 -17.36 -12.98
N ALA A 187 2.74 -17.54 -11.92
CA ALA A 187 2.30 -17.30 -10.55
C ALA A 187 2.71 -15.91 -10.00
N GLY A 188 3.41 -15.09 -10.78
CA GLY A 188 3.75 -13.71 -10.47
C GLY A 188 2.94 -12.70 -11.28
N TYR A 189 3.41 -11.44 -11.28
CA TYR A 189 2.80 -10.33 -12.00
C TYR A 189 3.86 -9.51 -12.73
N ALA A 190 3.56 -9.11 -13.95
CA ALA A 190 4.34 -8.22 -14.81
C ALA A 190 4.49 -6.84 -14.18
N SER A 191 5.53 -6.10 -14.57
CA SER A 191 5.88 -4.83 -13.93
C SER A 191 5.00 -3.65 -14.34
N ALA A 192 4.58 -3.57 -15.61
CA ALA A 192 3.85 -2.42 -16.13
C ALA A 192 3.07 -2.72 -17.41
N HIS A 193 2.10 -1.83 -17.71
CA HIS A 193 1.53 -1.65 -19.03
C HIS A 193 1.92 -0.27 -19.55
N ASP A 194 2.30 -0.16 -20.82
CA ASP A 194 2.64 1.09 -21.47
C ASP A 194 1.44 2.05 -21.48
N ALA A 195 1.71 3.34 -21.52
CA ALA A 195 0.70 4.37 -21.71
C ALA A 195 0.16 4.40 -23.15
N ASP A 196 1.01 4.00 -24.10
CA ASP A 196 0.75 4.07 -25.51
C ASP A 196 0.21 2.74 -26.07
N THR A 197 -0.69 2.88 -27.03
CA THR A 197 -1.08 1.80 -27.93
C THR A 197 -0.93 2.29 -29.36
N ASN A 198 -0.10 1.61 -30.17
CA ASN A 198 0.21 2.04 -31.53
C ASN A 198 0.75 3.49 -31.60
N HIS A 199 1.67 3.85 -30.70
CA HIS A 199 2.28 5.17 -30.56
C HIS A 199 1.27 6.32 -30.29
N ARG A 200 0.16 6.01 -29.65
CA ARG A 200 -0.84 6.99 -29.22
C ARG A 200 -1.22 6.74 -27.76
N GLU A 201 -0.99 7.75 -26.94
CA GLU A 201 -1.31 7.69 -25.53
C GLU A 201 -2.81 7.50 -25.30
N GLY A 202 -3.16 6.55 -24.43
CA GLY A 202 -4.52 6.26 -24.01
C GLY A 202 -5.43 5.68 -25.10
N ALA A 203 -4.92 5.34 -26.31
CA ALA A 203 -5.75 4.93 -27.45
C ALA A 203 -6.72 3.77 -27.14
N THR A 204 -6.31 2.81 -26.30
CA THR A 204 -7.16 1.70 -25.84
C THR A 204 -8.30 2.17 -24.95
N TYR A 205 -8.09 3.23 -24.13
CA TYR A 205 -8.96 3.60 -23.01
C TYR A 205 -10.00 4.66 -23.34
N ILE A 206 -9.77 5.49 -24.36
CA ILE A 206 -10.60 6.66 -24.71
C ILE A 206 -11.64 6.32 -25.77
N TRP A 207 -12.78 7.05 -25.75
CA TRP A 207 -13.96 6.78 -26.58
C TRP A 207 -14.49 8.02 -27.25
N LYS A 208 -14.93 7.93 -28.51
CA LYS A 208 -15.85 8.92 -29.07
C LYS A 208 -17.24 8.70 -28.45
N LEU A 209 -18.02 9.77 -28.32
CA LEU A 209 -19.37 9.66 -27.77
C LEU A 209 -20.25 8.76 -28.66
N GLU A 210 -20.12 8.87 -29.97
CA GLU A 210 -20.85 8.05 -30.94
C GLU A 210 -20.48 6.58 -30.82
N GLU A 211 -19.22 6.27 -30.55
CA GLU A 211 -18.78 4.86 -30.32
C GLU A 211 -19.45 4.24 -29.09
N ILE A 212 -19.72 5.03 -28.05
CA ILE A 212 -20.44 4.58 -26.85
C ILE A 212 -21.91 4.39 -27.18
N GLU A 213 -22.55 5.37 -27.85
CA GLU A 213 -23.96 5.33 -28.21
C GLU A 213 -24.31 4.14 -29.10
N GLU A 214 -23.48 3.82 -30.11
CA GLU A 214 -23.68 2.71 -31.04
C GLU A 214 -23.65 1.32 -30.37
N ARG A 215 -23.01 1.20 -29.19
CA ARG A 215 -22.83 -0.07 -28.48
C ARG A 215 -23.85 -0.31 -27.38
N LEU A 216 -24.60 0.69 -27.00
CA LEU A 216 -25.50 0.65 -25.85
C LEU A 216 -26.97 0.78 -26.27
N ASP A 217 -27.84 0.17 -25.48
CA ASP A 217 -29.27 0.45 -25.62
C ASP A 217 -29.56 1.89 -25.13
N PRO A 218 -30.64 2.56 -25.63
CA PRO A 218 -30.92 3.94 -25.26
C PRO A 218 -30.98 4.21 -23.74
N GLY A 219 -31.50 3.27 -22.97
CA GLY A 219 -31.56 3.39 -21.49
C GLY A 219 -30.19 3.25 -20.82
N GLU A 220 -29.31 2.42 -21.36
CA GLU A 220 -27.94 2.24 -20.89
C GLU A 220 -27.08 3.48 -21.22
N PHE A 221 -27.25 4.01 -22.46
CA PHE A 221 -26.56 5.22 -22.86
C PHE A 221 -26.95 6.44 -22.01
N ASP A 222 -28.26 6.64 -21.76
CA ASP A 222 -28.75 7.69 -20.85
C ASP A 222 -28.20 7.49 -19.41
N ALA A 223 -28.08 6.24 -18.92
CA ALA A 223 -27.47 5.95 -17.63
C ALA A 223 -25.97 6.33 -17.61
N MET A 224 -25.22 6.05 -18.68
CA MET A 224 -23.81 6.42 -18.81
C MET A 224 -23.62 7.94 -18.84
N LEU A 225 -24.48 8.69 -19.53
CA LEU A 225 -24.44 10.16 -19.53
C LEU A 225 -24.72 10.78 -18.17
N ARG A 226 -25.48 10.10 -17.31
CA ARG A 226 -25.74 10.53 -15.93
C ARG A 226 -24.66 10.10 -14.94
N GLU A 227 -23.94 9.03 -15.25
CA GLU A 227 -22.89 8.49 -14.38
C GLU A 227 -21.55 9.17 -14.66
N PHE A 228 -21.21 9.38 -15.94
CA PHE A 228 -19.91 9.84 -16.40
C PHE A 228 -20.00 11.17 -17.14
N SER A 229 -18.94 11.98 -17.02
CA SER A 229 -18.80 13.25 -17.74
C SER A 229 -18.46 12.96 -19.22
N LEU A 230 -19.50 12.64 -20.00
CA LEU A 230 -19.38 12.34 -21.42
C LEU A 230 -19.91 13.50 -22.26
N SER A 231 -19.21 13.86 -23.35
CA SER A 231 -19.63 14.90 -24.28
C SER A 231 -19.12 14.62 -25.69
N ALA A 232 -19.71 15.32 -26.69
CA ALA A 232 -19.26 15.24 -28.08
C ALA A 232 -17.83 15.78 -28.28
N ASP A 233 -17.46 16.81 -27.51
CA ASP A 233 -16.11 17.40 -27.55
C ASP A 233 -15.07 16.53 -26.82
N GLY A 234 -15.53 15.66 -25.88
CA GLY A 234 -14.66 14.84 -25.05
C GLY A 234 -13.86 15.65 -24.02
N ASN A 235 -13.07 14.96 -23.22
CA ASN A 235 -12.17 15.54 -22.21
C ASN A 235 -10.68 15.29 -22.51
N PHE A 236 -10.36 14.44 -23.49
CA PHE A 236 -8.99 14.16 -23.94
C PHE A 236 -8.94 13.89 -25.44
N GLU A 237 -8.19 14.69 -26.21
CA GLU A 237 -7.99 14.56 -27.67
C GLU A 237 -9.30 14.36 -28.47
N ARG A 238 -10.34 15.11 -28.14
CA ARG A 238 -11.71 14.99 -28.72
C ARG A 238 -12.35 13.61 -28.52
N ARG A 239 -11.96 12.93 -27.47
CA ARG A 239 -12.51 11.67 -27.00
C ARG A 239 -12.82 11.76 -25.50
N ASN A 240 -13.59 10.83 -25.01
CA ASN A 240 -13.95 10.75 -23.61
C ASN A 240 -13.08 9.70 -22.90
N HIS A 241 -12.30 10.12 -21.93
CA HIS A 241 -11.86 9.28 -20.83
C HIS A 241 -12.97 9.29 -19.77
N LEU A 242 -13.25 8.13 -19.17
CA LEU A 242 -14.36 7.99 -18.23
C LEU A 242 -14.03 8.64 -16.88
N VAL A 243 -14.82 9.63 -16.49
CA VAL A 243 -14.73 10.36 -15.22
C VAL A 243 -16.12 10.39 -14.61
N ARG A 244 -16.32 9.87 -13.41
CA ARG A 244 -17.63 9.90 -12.75
C ARG A 244 -18.02 11.31 -12.36
N ILE A 245 -19.30 11.63 -12.47
CA ILE A 245 -19.85 12.94 -12.08
C ILE A 245 -19.95 13.06 -10.56
N ILE A 246 -20.32 11.95 -9.87
CA ILE A 246 -20.56 11.92 -8.43
C ILE A 246 -19.87 10.70 -7.84
N ALA A 247 -19.08 10.90 -6.79
CA ALA A 247 -18.45 9.79 -6.06
C ALA A 247 -19.51 8.86 -5.43
N PRO A 248 -19.35 7.54 -5.52
CA PRO A 248 -20.29 6.58 -4.91
C PRO A 248 -20.57 6.85 -3.42
N GLY A 249 -19.55 7.15 -2.62
CA GLY A 249 -19.69 7.43 -1.19
C GLY A 249 -20.45 8.72 -0.88
N THR A 250 -20.43 9.73 -1.76
CA THR A 250 -21.20 10.98 -1.54
C THR A 250 -22.69 10.82 -1.82
N ARG A 251 -23.11 9.75 -2.50
CA ARG A 251 -24.53 9.44 -2.72
C ARG A 251 -25.21 8.99 -1.42
N GLU A 252 -24.49 8.32 -0.54
CA GLU A 252 -24.99 7.86 0.76
C GLU A 252 -25.28 9.05 1.68
N ASP A 253 -24.47 10.12 1.58
CA ASP A 253 -24.58 11.32 2.40
C ASP A 253 -25.46 12.44 1.78
N ASN A 254 -25.85 12.31 0.49
CA ASN A 254 -26.62 13.34 -0.24
C ASN A 254 -27.88 12.76 -0.90
N PRO A 255 -29.07 12.93 -0.28
CA PRO A 255 -30.35 12.40 -0.79
C PRO A 255 -30.73 12.91 -2.20
N ASP A 256 -30.32 14.12 -2.59
CA ASP A 256 -30.63 14.66 -3.91
C ASP A 256 -29.69 14.07 -4.99
N ALA A 257 -28.46 13.78 -4.65
CA ALA A 257 -27.55 13.06 -5.52
C ALA A 257 -28.01 11.59 -5.71
N ALA A 258 -28.48 10.96 -4.64
CA ALA A 258 -29.06 9.61 -4.68
C ALA A 258 -30.29 9.52 -5.61
N ARG A 259 -31.18 10.54 -5.59
CA ARG A 259 -32.37 10.60 -6.46
C ARG A 259 -32.04 10.80 -7.94
N ARG A 260 -30.92 11.42 -8.26
CA ARG A 260 -30.45 11.67 -9.64
C ARG A 260 -29.56 10.56 -10.18
N ALA A 261 -29.11 9.68 -9.31
CA ALA A 261 -28.26 8.56 -9.70
C ALA A 261 -28.96 7.67 -10.74
N PRO A 262 -28.28 7.22 -11.79
CA PRO A 262 -28.83 6.26 -12.72
C PRO A 262 -29.05 4.91 -12.03
N ASP A 263 -29.87 4.04 -12.64
CA ASP A 263 -30.03 2.66 -12.21
C ASP A 263 -28.66 1.93 -12.27
N PRO A 264 -28.12 1.44 -11.14
CA PRO A 264 -26.83 0.75 -11.14
C PRO A 264 -26.77 -0.47 -12.06
N ALA A 265 -27.91 -1.15 -12.26
CA ALA A 265 -27.97 -2.31 -13.16
C ALA A 265 -27.83 -1.90 -14.64
N LEU A 266 -28.33 -0.72 -15.02
CA LEU A 266 -28.12 -0.18 -16.37
C LEU A 266 -26.66 0.22 -16.57
N VAL A 267 -26.07 0.93 -15.60
CA VAL A 267 -24.65 1.31 -15.64
C VAL A 267 -23.76 0.05 -15.72
N GLY A 268 -24.03 -0.96 -14.90
CA GLY A 268 -23.24 -2.21 -14.91
C GLY A 268 -23.26 -2.88 -16.27
N ARG A 269 -24.45 -3.08 -16.87
CA ARG A 269 -24.54 -3.69 -18.21
C ARG A 269 -23.85 -2.84 -19.30
N ALA A 270 -23.97 -1.52 -19.22
CA ALA A 270 -23.28 -0.62 -20.15
C ALA A 270 -21.76 -0.77 -20.04
N MET A 271 -21.24 -0.77 -18.81
CA MET A 271 -19.81 -0.96 -18.56
C MET A 271 -19.32 -2.33 -19.05
N ASP A 272 -20.07 -3.41 -18.87
CA ASP A 272 -19.73 -4.75 -19.36
C ASP A 272 -19.64 -4.78 -20.90
N LYS A 273 -20.60 -4.15 -21.59
CA LYS A 273 -20.59 -4.03 -23.07
C LYS A 273 -19.39 -3.23 -23.56
N LEU A 274 -19.07 -2.10 -22.89
CA LEU A 274 -17.91 -1.28 -23.24
C LEU A 274 -16.60 -2.00 -22.94
N LEU A 275 -16.49 -2.71 -21.82
CA LEU A 275 -15.31 -3.51 -21.50
C LEU A 275 -15.09 -4.63 -22.54
N ALA A 276 -16.16 -5.32 -22.95
CA ALA A 276 -16.08 -6.33 -24.00
C ALA A 276 -15.57 -5.72 -25.33
N ALA A 277 -16.12 -4.59 -25.74
CA ALA A 277 -15.66 -3.88 -26.93
C ALA A 277 -14.20 -3.35 -26.82
N ARG A 278 -13.78 -2.93 -25.63
CA ARG A 278 -12.40 -2.49 -25.40
C ARG A 278 -11.41 -3.65 -25.50
N ARG A 279 -11.77 -4.84 -25.06
CA ARG A 279 -10.93 -6.04 -25.17
C ARG A 279 -10.65 -6.47 -26.62
N GLU A 280 -11.49 -6.04 -27.58
CA GLU A 280 -11.29 -6.26 -29.03
C GLU A 280 -10.29 -5.26 -29.66
N ARG A 281 -9.97 -4.16 -28.97
CA ARG A 281 -8.98 -3.18 -29.44
C ARG A 281 -7.56 -3.71 -29.24
N ASP A 282 -6.61 -3.13 -29.96
CA ASP A 282 -5.19 -3.29 -29.62
C ASP A 282 -4.96 -2.87 -28.17
N GLN A 283 -4.20 -3.67 -27.44
CA GLN A 283 -3.86 -3.41 -26.04
C GLN A 283 -2.47 -2.78 -25.95
N PRO A 284 -2.19 -2.00 -24.89
CA PRO A 284 -0.84 -1.47 -24.67
C PRO A 284 0.15 -2.61 -24.43
N ASP A 285 1.41 -2.37 -24.79
CA ASP A 285 2.48 -3.30 -24.52
C ASP A 285 2.64 -3.54 -23.02
N ARG A 286 3.01 -4.77 -22.65
CA ARG A 286 3.23 -5.17 -21.27
C ARG A 286 4.70 -5.47 -21.02
N ASP A 287 5.28 -4.86 -19.98
CA ASP A 287 6.61 -5.20 -19.52
C ASP A 287 6.56 -6.47 -18.66
N GLU A 288 6.94 -7.60 -19.27
CA GLU A 288 6.85 -8.95 -18.71
C GLU A 288 7.81 -9.23 -17.53
N LYS A 289 8.64 -8.26 -17.14
CA LYS A 289 9.53 -8.43 -15.99
C LYS A 289 8.75 -8.65 -14.70
N VAL A 290 9.10 -9.68 -13.96
CA VAL A 290 8.60 -9.94 -12.60
C VAL A 290 9.63 -9.36 -11.63
N VAL A 291 9.35 -8.18 -11.07
CA VAL A 291 10.20 -7.50 -10.08
C VAL A 291 9.86 -8.02 -8.69
N LEU A 292 10.83 -8.57 -7.97
CA LEU A 292 10.61 -9.23 -6.68
C LEU A 292 9.92 -8.32 -5.65
N GLY A 293 10.48 -7.14 -5.39
CA GLY A 293 9.96 -6.22 -4.37
C GLY A 293 8.53 -5.77 -4.67
N TRP A 294 8.21 -5.49 -5.95
CA TRP A 294 6.84 -5.09 -6.33
C TRP A 294 5.84 -6.24 -6.19
N ASN A 295 6.24 -7.46 -6.53
CA ASN A 295 5.42 -8.66 -6.33
C ASN A 295 5.22 -8.97 -4.84
N ALA A 296 6.23 -8.76 -4.00
CA ALA A 296 6.09 -8.88 -2.56
C ALA A 296 5.09 -7.85 -1.99
N LEU A 297 5.09 -6.61 -2.49
CA LEU A 297 4.06 -5.61 -2.14
C LEU A 297 2.66 -6.04 -2.59
N VAL A 298 2.51 -6.69 -3.76
CA VAL A 298 1.22 -7.32 -4.15
C VAL A 298 0.81 -8.37 -3.12
N GLY A 299 1.74 -9.19 -2.63
CA GLY A 299 1.48 -10.17 -1.58
C GLY A 299 0.96 -9.53 -0.28
N CYS A 300 1.60 -8.46 0.19
CA CYS A 300 1.12 -7.67 1.34
C CYS A 300 -0.29 -7.11 1.11
N ALA A 301 -0.55 -6.60 -0.10
CA ALA A 301 -1.85 -6.03 -0.46
C ALA A 301 -2.95 -7.09 -0.56
N LEU A 302 -2.66 -8.28 -1.08
CA LEU A 302 -3.60 -9.41 -1.10
C LEU A 302 -3.98 -9.86 0.32
N LEU A 303 -3.00 -9.91 1.24
CA LEU A 303 -3.29 -10.17 2.65
C LEU A 303 -4.15 -9.07 3.27
N ALA A 304 -3.88 -7.80 2.97
CA ALA A 304 -4.73 -6.70 3.40
C ALA A 304 -6.16 -6.81 2.85
N ALA A 305 -6.33 -7.21 1.58
CA ALA A 305 -7.63 -7.44 0.97
C ALA A 305 -8.40 -8.57 1.66
N HIS A 306 -7.73 -9.66 2.00
CA HIS A 306 -8.33 -10.73 2.79
C HIS A 306 -8.75 -10.24 4.19
N ARG A 307 -7.83 -9.58 4.91
CA ARG A 307 -8.00 -9.17 6.31
C ARG A 307 -9.07 -8.10 6.50
N TYR A 308 -9.07 -7.10 5.64
CA TYR A 308 -9.81 -5.86 5.86
C TYR A 308 -10.99 -5.67 4.90
N ALA A 309 -10.86 -6.08 3.64
CA ALA A 309 -11.96 -6.02 2.68
C ALA A 309 -12.78 -7.32 2.61
N GLY A 310 -12.36 -8.39 3.27
CA GLY A 310 -13.07 -9.68 3.29
C GLY A 310 -13.07 -10.40 1.94
N VAL A 311 -12.01 -10.21 1.13
CA VAL A 311 -11.86 -10.90 -0.16
C VAL A 311 -11.21 -12.26 0.06
N GLU A 312 -12.03 -13.29 0.20
CA GLU A 312 -11.59 -14.64 0.59
C GLU A 312 -10.59 -15.26 -0.41
N THR A 313 -10.71 -14.95 -1.69
CA THR A 313 -9.83 -15.46 -2.75
C THR A 313 -8.41 -14.87 -2.69
N ALA A 314 -8.21 -13.77 -1.98
CA ALA A 314 -6.92 -13.07 -1.93
C ALA A 314 -5.87 -13.83 -1.12
N ARG A 315 -6.25 -14.49 0.00
CA ARG A 315 -5.31 -15.26 0.83
C ARG A 315 -4.69 -16.45 0.10
N PRO A 316 -5.45 -17.36 -0.54
CA PRO A 316 -4.85 -18.44 -1.33
C PRO A 316 -3.93 -17.93 -2.43
N ARG A 317 -4.29 -16.81 -3.08
CA ARG A 317 -3.45 -16.20 -4.11
C ARG A 317 -2.15 -15.62 -3.53
N ALA A 318 -2.19 -15.03 -2.33
CA ALA A 318 -0.98 -14.59 -1.63
C ALA A 318 -0.06 -15.77 -1.31
N VAL A 319 -0.59 -16.91 -0.88
CA VAL A 319 0.22 -18.12 -0.62
C VAL A 319 0.88 -18.63 -1.90
N GLU A 320 0.13 -18.74 -3.01
CA GLU A 320 0.67 -19.14 -4.32
C GLU A 320 1.79 -18.19 -4.77
N LEU A 321 1.59 -16.88 -4.60
CA LEU A 321 2.60 -15.88 -4.92
C LEU A 321 3.85 -16.03 -4.03
N ALA A 322 3.70 -16.26 -2.74
CA ALA A 322 4.83 -16.46 -1.82
C ALA A 322 5.67 -17.68 -2.21
N ASP A 323 5.02 -18.81 -2.52
CA ASP A 323 5.72 -20.02 -2.98
C ASP A 323 6.53 -19.75 -4.26
N TYR A 324 5.93 -19.05 -5.21
CA TYR A 324 6.60 -18.68 -6.45
C TYR A 324 7.80 -17.76 -6.18
N LEU A 325 7.62 -16.69 -5.39
CA LEU A 325 8.71 -15.75 -5.11
C LEU A 325 9.86 -16.41 -4.36
N VAL A 326 9.56 -17.24 -3.37
CA VAL A 326 10.61 -17.95 -2.60
C VAL A 326 11.35 -18.94 -3.50
N SER A 327 10.64 -19.77 -4.26
CA SER A 327 11.27 -20.80 -5.10
C SER A 327 12.05 -20.24 -6.29
N THR A 328 11.66 -19.05 -6.78
CA THR A 328 12.29 -18.45 -7.98
C THR A 328 13.42 -17.50 -7.61
N PHE A 329 13.25 -16.66 -6.57
CA PHE A 329 14.15 -15.54 -6.32
C PHE A 329 15.12 -15.77 -5.15
N VAL A 330 14.85 -16.73 -4.26
CA VAL A 330 15.67 -16.94 -3.06
C VAL A 330 16.54 -18.18 -3.22
N SER A 331 17.85 -18.00 -3.07
CA SER A 331 18.84 -19.08 -3.11
C SER A 331 19.85 -18.94 -1.97
N ALA A 332 20.72 -19.95 -1.80
CA ALA A 332 21.81 -19.86 -0.85
C ALA A 332 22.81 -18.74 -1.18
N GLU A 333 22.97 -18.42 -2.46
CA GLU A 333 23.90 -17.41 -2.98
C GLU A 333 23.37 -15.98 -2.78
N GLY A 334 22.05 -15.77 -2.81
CA GLY A 334 21.46 -14.45 -2.68
C GLY A 334 19.98 -14.39 -3.04
N VAL A 335 19.50 -13.16 -3.16
CA VAL A 335 18.15 -12.83 -3.56
C VAL A 335 18.20 -12.11 -4.91
N ALA A 336 17.52 -12.66 -5.92
CA ALA A 336 17.45 -12.06 -7.25
C ALA A 336 16.46 -10.89 -7.26
N HIS A 337 16.68 -9.91 -8.15
CA HIS A 337 15.85 -8.72 -8.31
C HIS A 337 14.69 -8.94 -9.29
N VAL A 338 14.99 -9.46 -10.47
CA VAL A 338 14.06 -9.53 -11.60
C VAL A 338 14.13 -10.90 -12.27
N ALA A 339 12.98 -11.42 -12.64
CA ALA A 339 12.83 -12.53 -13.59
C ALA A 339 12.21 -12.04 -14.90
N LEU A 340 12.75 -12.51 -16.03
CA LEU A 340 12.17 -12.34 -17.36
C LEU A 340 12.21 -13.69 -18.09
N GLY A 341 11.09 -14.36 -18.18
CA GLY A 341 11.05 -15.78 -18.57
C GLY A 341 11.91 -16.61 -17.62
N ASP A 342 12.84 -17.39 -18.17
CA ASP A 342 13.79 -18.23 -17.40
C ASP A 342 15.06 -17.49 -16.95
N GLN A 343 15.20 -16.19 -17.26
CA GLN A 343 16.38 -15.40 -16.92
C GLN A 343 16.17 -14.67 -15.60
N LEU A 344 17.17 -14.79 -14.69
CA LEU A 344 17.20 -14.09 -13.40
C LEU A 344 18.33 -13.05 -13.40
N GLN A 345 18.03 -11.87 -12.92
CA GLN A 345 19.02 -10.85 -12.57
C GLN A 345 19.37 -11.00 -11.08
N ASN A 346 20.54 -11.56 -10.80
CA ASN A 346 21.02 -11.94 -9.46
C ASN A 346 21.65 -10.76 -8.69
N GLN A 347 21.16 -9.54 -8.87
CA GLN A 347 21.59 -8.40 -8.06
C GLN A 347 20.64 -8.26 -6.87
N GLU A 348 21.19 -8.26 -5.65
CA GLU A 348 20.41 -8.15 -4.42
C GLU A 348 20.22 -6.67 -4.04
N PHE A 349 18.96 -6.23 -3.86
CA PHE A 349 18.61 -4.90 -3.42
C PHE A 349 17.89 -4.92 -2.07
N LEU A 350 18.15 -3.88 -1.27
CA LEU A 350 17.53 -3.71 0.06
C LEU A 350 16.00 -3.72 -0.02
N ALA A 351 15.43 -3.04 -1.03
CA ALA A 351 13.99 -2.96 -1.23
C ALA A 351 13.34 -4.33 -1.48
N ASP A 352 14.00 -5.20 -2.26
CA ASP A 352 13.50 -6.55 -2.55
C ASP A 352 13.49 -7.43 -1.30
N VAL A 353 14.62 -7.45 -0.59
CA VAL A 353 14.78 -8.27 0.64
C VAL A 353 13.83 -7.78 1.72
N GLY A 354 13.73 -6.45 1.90
CA GLY A 354 12.83 -5.83 2.88
C GLY A 354 11.35 -6.10 2.58
N ALA A 355 10.93 -5.93 1.33
CA ALA A 355 9.55 -6.19 0.91
C ALA A 355 9.18 -7.67 1.05
N LEU A 356 10.05 -8.60 0.63
CA LEU A 356 9.78 -10.03 0.76
C LEU A 356 9.73 -10.46 2.23
N LEU A 357 10.64 -9.96 3.09
CA LEU A 357 10.58 -10.25 4.52
C LEU A 357 9.29 -9.72 5.15
N LEU A 358 8.85 -8.50 4.78
CA LEU A 358 7.58 -7.94 5.23
C LEU A 358 6.41 -8.83 4.82
N PHE A 359 6.34 -9.22 3.55
CA PHE A 359 5.29 -10.09 3.05
C PHE A 359 5.23 -11.43 3.78
N LEU A 360 6.37 -12.13 3.91
CA LEU A 360 6.42 -13.43 4.60
C LEU A 360 6.15 -13.30 6.12
N THR A 361 6.47 -12.16 6.73
CA THR A 361 6.13 -11.87 8.13
C THR A 361 4.63 -11.65 8.30
N MET A 362 3.98 -10.89 7.40
CA MET A 362 2.53 -10.76 7.39
C MET A 362 1.82 -12.09 7.10
N LEU A 363 2.36 -12.91 6.20
CA LEU A 363 1.80 -14.22 5.87
C LEU A 363 1.89 -15.19 7.06
N ALA A 364 2.94 -15.08 7.87
CA ALA A 364 3.10 -15.85 9.10
C ALA A 364 2.03 -15.55 10.18
N GLU A 365 1.32 -14.44 10.05
CA GLU A 365 0.20 -14.09 10.95
C GLU A 365 -1.11 -14.81 10.58
N GLU A 366 -1.19 -15.45 9.40
CA GLU A 366 -2.40 -16.09 8.91
C GLU A 366 -2.66 -17.48 9.51
N SER A 367 -1.59 -18.23 9.81
CA SER A 367 -1.67 -19.53 10.50
C SER A 367 -0.31 -19.98 11.01
N ALA A 368 -0.32 -20.83 12.04
CA ALA A 368 0.89 -21.48 12.57
C ALA A 368 1.60 -22.34 11.50
N GLU A 369 0.86 -22.94 10.58
CA GLU A 369 1.40 -23.68 9.44
C GLU A 369 2.25 -22.77 8.55
N LEU A 370 1.71 -21.61 8.13
CA LEU A 370 2.41 -20.64 7.28
C LEU A 370 3.59 -20.00 8.03
N ASP A 371 3.45 -19.75 9.33
CA ASP A 371 4.57 -19.30 10.16
C ASP A 371 5.72 -20.30 10.13
N HIS A 372 5.43 -21.60 10.27
CA HIS A 372 6.43 -22.66 10.20
C HIS A 372 7.00 -22.79 8.78
N ARG A 373 6.15 -22.77 7.74
CA ARG A 373 6.51 -23.01 6.33
C ARG A 373 7.61 -22.06 5.83
N TYR A 374 7.54 -20.78 6.17
CA TYR A 374 8.50 -19.77 5.69
C TYR A 374 9.52 -19.33 6.73
N ARG A 375 9.63 -20.04 7.86
CA ARG A 375 10.55 -19.69 8.96
C ARG A 375 11.99 -19.59 8.51
N ASP A 376 12.51 -20.61 7.83
CA ASP A 376 13.90 -20.66 7.40
C ASP A 376 14.19 -19.60 6.33
N THR A 377 13.23 -19.34 5.44
CA THR A 377 13.36 -18.28 4.45
C THR A 377 13.41 -16.90 5.12
N ARG A 378 12.55 -16.63 6.10
CA ARG A 378 12.61 -15.37 6.85
C ARG A 378 13.95 -15.21 7.56
N ALA A 379 14.46 -16.24 8.23
CA ALA A 379 15.78 -16.21 8.86
C ALA A 379 16.91 -15.92 7.86
N LEU A 380 16.85 -16.50 6.66
CA LEU A 380 17.79 -16.20 5.59
C LEU A 380 17.68 -14.72 5.15
N LEU A 381 16.48 -14.20 4.93
CA LEU A 381 16.27 -12.80 4.55
C LEU A 381 16.79 -11.82 5.62
N GLU A 382 16.63 -12.14 6.91
CA GLU A 382 17.19 -11.36 8.01
C GLU A 382 18.73 -11.32 7.96
N GLN A 383 19.38 -12.46 7.68
CA GLN A 383 20.83 -12.51 7.47
C GLN A 383 21.27 -11.67 6.25
N ARG A 384 20.46 -11.68 5.18
CA ARG A 384 20.73 -10.83 4.01
C ARG A 384 20.60 -9.35 4.35
N LEU A 385 19.56 -8.94 5.07
CA LEU A 385 19.42 -7.55 5.55
C LEU A 385 20.60 -7.14 6.44
N ALA A 386 21.02 -8.00 7.37
CA ALA A 386 22.19 -7.73 8.21
C ALA A 386 23.46 -7.46 7.37
N SER A 387 23.61 -8.12 6.23
CA SER A 387 24.76 -7.92 5.33
C SER A 387 24.64 -6.71 4.41
N LEU A 388 23.46 -6.09 4.31
CA LEU A 388 23.22 -4.82 3.63
C LEU A 388 23.28 -3.63 4.60
N HIS A 389 23.75 -3.87 5.83
CA HIS A 389 23.92 -2.87 6.85
C HIS A 389 25.39 -2.79 7.25
N ASP A 390 26.01 -1.61 7.11
CA ASP A 390 27.41 -1.38 7.39
C ASP A 390 27.59 -0.12 8.23
N ASP A 391 28.27 -0.24 9.39
CA ASP A 391 28.59 0.85 10.32
C ASP A 391 27.41 1.82 10.62
N GLY A 392 26.22 1.26 10.84
CA GLY A 392 25.00 2.04 11.14
C GLY A 392 24.27 2.59 9.90
N VAL A 393 24.68 2.23 8.69
CA VAL A 393 24.13 2.74 7.43
C VAL A 393 23.54 1.58 6.61
N TRP A 394 22.32 1.72 6.15
CA TRP A 394 21.73 0.83 5.16
C TRP A 394 22.33 1.07 3.79
N MET A 395 22.68 -0.01 3.10
CA MET A 395 23.21 0.01 1.74
C MET A 395 22.12 -0.44 0.77
N GLU A 396 22.02 0.23 -0.38
CA GLU A 396 21.03 -0.08 -1.42
C GLU A 396 21.23 -1.48 -2.00
N SER A 397 22.48 -1.87 -2.18
CA SER A 397 22.88 -3.20 -2.68
C SER A 397 24.22 -3.60 -2.12
N ARG A 398 24.57 -4.88 -2.24
CA ARG A 398 25.95 -5.30 -1.97
C ARG A 398 26.89 -4.70 -2.98
N PRO A 399 28.06 -4.20 -2.54
CA PRO A 399 29.08 -3.75 -3.47
C PRO A 399 29.58 -4.95 -4.29
N THR A 400 29.59 -4.77 -5.60
CA THR A 400 30.29 -5.66 -6.53
C THR A 400 31.69 -5.08 -6.82
N ASP A 401 31.91 -4.54 -8.01
CA ASP A 401 33.18 -3.88 -8.37
C ASP A 401 33.17 -2.36 -8.15
N LEU A 402 32.02 -1.82 -7.70
CA LEU A 402 31.79 -0.40 -7.47
C LEU A 402 31.67 -0.09 -5.96
N THR A 403 31.83 1.18 -5.62
CA THR A 403 31.66 1.68 -4.25
C THR A 403 30.24 1.34 -3.75
N ALA A 404 30.14 0.89 -2.50
CA ALA A 404 28.87 0.68 -1.83
C ALA A 404 28.03 1.98 -1.83
N VAL A 405 26.76 1.87 -2.21
CA VAL A 405 25.82 3.00 -2.29
C VAL A 405 24.90 2.95 -1.09
N PRO A 406 24.88 3.99 -0.22
CA PRO A 406 23.89 4.09 0.85
C PRO A 406 22.46 4.08 0.29
N ALA A 407 21.56 3.44 1.02
CA ALA A 407 20.15 3.39 0.62
C ALA A 407 19.48 4.76 0.74
N GLU A 408 18.64 5.08 -0.24
CA GLU A 408 17.80 6.27 -0.21
C GLU A 408 16.72 6.14 0.87
N PRO A 409 16.57 7.13 1.77
CA PRO A 409 15.59 7.06 2.85
C PRO A 409 14.18 7.45 2.41
N PHE A 410 14.01 8.00 1.21
CA PHE A 410 12.76 8.58 0.74
C PHE A 410 11.86 7.57 0.05
N ASP A 411 10.56 7.67 0.32
CA ASP A 411 9.52 6.94 -0.42
C ASP A 411 9.41 7.54 -1.84
N GLN A 412 9.74 6.74 -2.85
CA GLN A 412 9.79 7.15 -4.26
C GLN A 412 9.06 6.10 -5.10
N PRO A 413 8.03 6.36 -5.68
CA PRO A 413 6.64 5.92 -5.72
C PRO A 413 6.33 4.70 -4.84
N VAL A 414 7.32 3.93 -4.44
CA VAL A 414 7.23 2.82 -3.47
C VAL A 414 7.86 3.22 -2.13
N PRO A 415 7.49 2.56 -1.02
CA PRO A 415 8.19 2.73 0.24
C PRO A 415 9.69 2.49 0.08
N SER A 416 10.54 3.25 0.78
CA SER A 416 11.99 3.07 0.72
C SER A 416 12.39 1.67 1.21
N GLY A 417 13.45 1.10 0.60
CA GLY A 417 13.98 -0.21 1.00
C GLY A 417 14.31 -0.27 2.50
N MET A 418 14.85 0.82 3.03
CA MET A 418 15.15 0.99 4.45
C MET A 418 13.88 0.92 5.31
N ALA A 419 12.81 1.63 4.94
CA ALA A 419 11.57 1.63 5.71
C ALA A 419 10.86 0.27 5.67
N LEU A 420 10.89 -0.42 4.53
CA LEU A 420 10.39 -1.80 4.40
C LEU A 420 11.16 -2.76 5.29
N ALA A 421 12.50 -2.72 5.25
CA ALA A 421 13.36 -3.58 6.07
C ALA A 421 13.15 -3.34 7.58
N GLU A 422 13.14 -2.09 8.01
CA GLU A 422 12.93 -1.75 9.42
C GLU A 422 11.54 -2.14 9.94
N PHE A 423 10.50 -1.96 9.14
CA PHE A 423 9.16 -2.37 9.53
C PHE A 423 9.02 -3.89 9.59
N ALA A 424 9.57 -4.61 8.61
CA ALA A 424 9.57 -6.08 8.60
C ALA A 424 10.31 -6.67 9.81
N LEU A 425 11.52 -6.17 10.10
CA LEU A 425 12.32 -6.60 11.26
C LEU A 425 11.61 -6.31 12.59
N LEU A 426 10.99 -5.13 12.71
CA LEU A 426 10.23 -4.78 13.90
C LEU A 426 9.02 -5.71 14.11
N LEU A 427 8.21 -5.97 13.07
CA LEU A 427 7.09 -6.90 13.17
C LEU A 427 7.56 -8.30 13.57
N ARG A 428 8.68 -8.76 13.04
CA ARG A 428 9.29 -10.03 13.43
C ARG A 428 9.70 -10.02 14.91
N GLN A 429 10.38 -8.95 15.39
CA GLN A 429 10.77 -8.79 16.79
C GLN A 429 9.55 -8.81 17.73
N ILE A 430 8.49 -8.07 17.39
CA ILE A 430 7.22 -8.08 18.12
C ILE A 430 6.66 -9.50 18.19
N ARG A 431 6.63 -10.24 17.09
CA ARG A 431 6.10 -11.61 17.01
C ARG A 431 6.93 -12.64 17.78
N SER A 432 8.22 -12.41 17.91
CA SER A 432 9.15 -13.30 18.65
C SER A 432 9.34 -12.88 20.11
N HIS A 433 8.60 -11.87 20.59
CA HIS A 433 8.74 -11.29 21.94
C HIS A 433 10.19 -10.87 22.26
N GLU A 434 10.91 -10.38 21.24
CA GLU A 434 12.25 -9.85 21.40
C GLU A 434 12.23 -8.38 21.82
N ASP A 435 13.26 -7.95 22.53
CA ASP A 435 13.43 -6.53 22.88
C ASP A 435 13.70 -5.70 21.62
N TYR A 436 13.09 -4.52 21.56
CA TYR A 436 13.30 -3.56 20.48
C TYR A 436 13.28 -2.12 21.01
N ALA A 437 14.04 -1.24 20.35
CA ALA A 437 14.00 0.18 20.63
C ALA A 437 12.90 0.88 19.81
N PRO A 438 12.30 1.99 20.36
CA PRO A 438 11.40 2.83 19.60
C PRO A 438 12.07 3.37 18.33
N ARG A 439 11.40 3.26 17.19
CA ARG A 439 11.87 3.83 15.91
C ARG A 439 11.54 5.32 15.86
N PRO A 440 12.43 6.19 15.36
CA PRO A 440 12.16 7.62 15.25
C PRO A 440 11.04 7.88 14.25
N PHE A 441 10.22 8.91 14.51
CA PHE A 441 9.33 9.45 13.49
C PHE A 441 10.14 10.15 12.41
N ALA A 442 9.71 9.99 11.16
CA ALA A 442 10.33 10.56 9.99
C ALA A 442 9.48 11.67 9.37
N ASP A 443 10.06 12.44 8.45
CA ASP A 443 9.32 13.41 7.66
C ASP A 443 8.17 12.72 6.89
N ALA A 444 6.95 13.20 7.09
CA ALA A 444 5.76 12.57 6.55
C ALA A 444 5.55 12.82 5.05
N HIS A 445 6.20 13.80 4.44
CA HIS A 445 6.08 14.08 3.00
C HIS A 445 6.90 13.12 2.15
N GLY A 446 8.11 12.78 2.59
CA GLY A 446 9.02 11.94 1.79
C GLY A 446 9.38 10.60 2.45
N ARG A 447 8.97 10.35 3.70
CA ARG A 447 9.33 9.16 4.49
C ARG A 447 8.16 8.63 5.32
N ALA A 448 6.95 8.75 4.79
CA ALA A 448 5.72 8.44 5.52
C ALA A 448 5.65 6.96 5.94
N PHE A 449 6.15 6.03 5.13
CA PHE A 449 6.11 4.60 5.45
C PHE A 449 6.95 4.26 6.70
N ALA A 450 8.06 4.92 6.92
CA ALA A 450 8.89 4.75 8.13
C ALA A 450 8.10 5.03 9.42
N ASN A 451 7.07 5.88 9.37
CA ASN A 451 6.21 6.17 10.52
C ASN A 451 5.33 4.99 10.95
N LEU A 452 5.15 3.96 10.12
CA LEU A 452 4.48 2.72 10.51
C LEU A 452 5.32 1.98 11.56
N ALA A 453 6.63 1.87 11.34
CA ALA A 453 7.54 1.30 12.34
C ALA A 453 7.61 2.17 13.60
N ALA A 454 7.58 3.50 13.47
CA ALA A 454 7.54 4.41 14.60
C ALA A 454 6.29 4.21 15.46
N LEU A 455 5.11 4.10 14.85
CA LEU A 455 3.85 3.80 15.55
C LEU A 455 3.88 2.41 16.22
N ALA A 456 4.27 1.38 15.48
CA ALA A 456 4.28 0.00 15.98
C ALA A 456 5.25 -0.16 17.16
N SER A 457 6.47 0.42 17.07
CA SER A 457 7.48 0.34 18.13
C SER A 457 7.10 1.07 19.43
N ARG A 458 6.09 1.95 19.38
CA ARG A 458 5.54 2.65 20.53
C ARG A 458 4.22 2.08 21.04
N GLY A 459 3.86 0.86 20.57
CA GLY A 459 2.66 0.17 21.04
C GLY A 459 1.34 0.73 20.51
N TYR A 460 1.35 1.49 19.40
CA TYR A 460 0.12 1.88 18.69
C TYR A 460 -0.47 0.76 17.83
N PHE A 461 0.13 -0.43 17.90
CA PHE A 461 -0.42 -1.65 17.35
C PHE A 461 -0.82 -2.60 18.49
N TYR A 462 -1.95 -3.27 18.33
CA TYR A 462 -2.35 -4.36 19.21
C TYR A 462 -1.49 -5.59 18.90
N VAL A 463 -0.83 -6.13 19.91
CA VAL A 463 -0.19 -7.44 19.81
C VAL A 463 -1.16 -8.46 20.38
N VAL A 464 -1.68 -9.36 19.54
CA VAL A 464 -2.72 -10.32 19.91
C VAL A 464 -2.14 -11.73 19.87
N GLU A 465 -2.01 -12.36 21.04
CA GLU A 465 -1.54 -13.74 21.18
C GLU A 465 -2.74 -14.69 21.27
N SER A 466 -2.70 -15.78 20.49
CA SER A 466 -3.73 -16.82 20.52
C SER A 466 -3.16 -18.14 19.96
N PRO A 467 -3.57 -19.33 20.50
CA PRO A 467 -3.10 -20.62 19.99
C PRO A 467 -3.63 -20.97 18.59
N GLU A 468 -4.81 -20.49 18.24
CA GLU A 468 -5.49 -20.83 16.97
C GLU A 468 -5.57 -19.64 15.99
N GLY A 469 -5.04 -18.47 16.40
CA GLY A 469 -5.29 -17.22 15.70
C GLY A 469 -6.71 -16.68 15.98
N VAL A 470 -6.96 -15.49 15.47
CA VAL A 470 -8.25 -14.78 15.61
C VAL A 470 -8.68 -14.30 14.24
N ALA A 471 -9.98 -14.40 13.96
CA ALA A 471 -10.51 -13.88 12.70
C ALA A 471 -10.20 -12.37 12.57
N TRP A 472 -9.58 -11.96 11.49
CA TRP A 472 -9.19 -10.57 11.23
C TRP A 472 -10.38 -9.59 11.32
N SER A 473 -11.59 -10.06 10.97
CA SER A 473 -12.81 -9.26 11.10
C SER A 473 -13.13 -8.87 12.55
N SER A 474 -12.57 -9.56 13.53
CA SER A 474 -12.74 -9.30 14.96
C SER A 474 -11.63 -8.42 15.55
N LEU A 475 -10.61 -8.09 14.78
CA LEU A 475 -9.45 -7.33 15.24
C LEU A 475 -9.46 -5.89 14.71
N PRO A 476 -8.92 -4.93 15.47
CA PRO A 476 -8.59 -3.60 14.94
C PRO A 476 -7.60 -3.70 13.75
N VAL A 477 -7.64 -2.72 12.85
CA VAL A 477 -6.75 -2.69 11.66
C VAL A 477 -5.28 -2.69 12.06
N ASN A 478 -4.94 -1.99 13.14
CA ASN A 478 -3.59 -1.90 13.71
C ASN A 478 -3.31 -3.07 14.65
N SER A 479 -3.46 -4.30 14.19
CA SER A 479 -3.19 -5.52 14.97
C SER A 479 -2.09 -6.37 14.33
N VAL A 480 -1.30 -7.03 15.19
CA VAL A 480 -0.31 -8.04 14.85
C VAL A 480 -0.69 -9.32 15.58
N GLN A 481 -0.81 -10.44 14.86
CA GLN A 481 -1.12 -11.73 15.47
C GLN A 481 0.16 -12.53 15.76
N VAL A 482 0.16 -13.17 16.94
CA VAL A 482 1.22 -14.06 17.42
C VAL A 482 0.59 -15.39 17.83
N PHE A 483 1.17 -16.50 17.41
CA PHE A 483 0.73 -17.83 17.83
C PHE A 483 1.45 -18.21 19.13
N GLY A 484 0.71 -18.45 20.21
CA GLY A 484 1.21 -18.80 21.55
C GLY A 484 0.20 -19.60 22.34
N GLU A 485 0.58 -20.02 23.56
CA GLU A 485 -0.26 -20.89 24.41
C GLU A 485 -1.43 -20.16 25.07
N GLY A 486 -1.32 -18.83 25.22
CA GLY A 486 -2.28 -18.00 25.91
C GLY A 486 -3.23 -17.25 24.99
N ARG A 487 -4.24 -16.57 25.59
CA ARG A 487 -5.04 -15.53 24.92
C ARG A 487 -4.80 -14.22 25.63
N SER A 488 -4.09 -13.33 24.97
CA SER A 488 -3.77 -12.01 25.51
C SER A 488 -3.75 -10.96 24.41
N SER A 489 -3.91 -9.70 24.78
CA SER A 489 -3.72 -8.57 23.89
C SER A 489 -3.02 -7.43 24.59
N CYS A 490 -2.01 -6.85 23.98
CA CYS A 490 -1.29 -5.71 24.50
C CYS A 490 -1.45 -4.49 23.58
N TYR A 491 -1.70 -3.33 24.18
CA TYR A 491 -1.82 -2.06 23.47
C TYR A 491 -1.36 -0.91 24.36
N ARG A 492 -0.54 -0.01 23.84
CA ARG A 492 0.00 1.18 24.56
C ARG A 492 0.62 0.82 25.91
N GLY A 493 1.37 -0.26 25.99
CA GLY A 493 2.04 -0.66 27.21
C GLY A 493 1.17 -1.42 28.22
N VAL A 494 -0.10 -1.62 27.93
CA VAL A 494 -1.02 -2.33 28.82
C VAL A 494 -1.44 -3.65 28.19
N CYS A 495 -1.23 -4.75 28.91
CA CYS A 495 -1.63 -6.07 28.48
C CYS A 495 -2.89 -6.54 29.23
N TYR A 496 -3.78 -7.18 28.52
CA TYR A 496 -5.05 -7.70 29.01
C TYR A 496 -5.14 -9.20 28.75
N LEU A 497 -5.79 -9.92 29.64
CA LEU A 497 -6.22 -11.29 29.37
C LEU A 497 -7.42 -11.21 28.43
N GLY A 498 -7.32 -11.86 27.26
CA GLY A 498 -8.37 -11.89 26.25
C GLY A 498 -8.06 -11.05 25.01
N LEU A 499 -9.04 -10.95 24.13
CA LEU A 499 -8.92 -10.24 22.85
C LEU A 499 -9.11 -8.72 23.05
N PRO A 500 -8.58 -7.90 22.13
CA PRO A 500 -8.88 -6.48 22.12
C PRO A 500 -10.39 -6.25 21.95
N PRO A 501 -10.92 -5.08 22.35
CA PRO A 501 -12.32 -4.75 22.06
C PRO A 501 -12.57 -4.83 20.56
N ALA A 502 -13.71 -5.38 20.15
CA ALA A 502 -14.10 -5.38 18.76
C ALA A 502 -14.06 -3.94 18.21
N PRO A 503 -13.54 -3.73 16.98
CA PRO A 503 -13.56 -2.40 16.39
C PRO A 503 -15.00 -1.90 16.32
N GLU A 504 -15.22 -0.65 16.75
CA GLU A 504 -16.53 -0.02 16.62
C GLU A 504 -16.94 0.04 15.14
N PRO A 505 -18.20 -0.23 14.82
CA PRO A 505 -18.67 -0.09 13.45
C PRO A 505 -18.48 1.35 12.98
N PRO A 506 -18.11 1.58 11.73
CA PRO A 506 -17.65 2.89 11.21
C PRO A 506 -18.62 4.07 11.40
N ASN A 507 -19.87 3.83 11.78
CA ASN A 507 -20.91 4.85 12.05
C ASN A 507 -21.50 4.75 13.46
N ALA A 508 -20.81 4.16 14.42
CA ALA A 508 -21.29 4.16 15.80
C ALA A 508 -21.30 5.61 16.33
N PRO A 509 -22.40 6.08 16.93
CA PRO A 509 -22.40 7.38 17.59
C PRO A 509 -21.35 7.37 18.71
N PRO A 510 -20.66 8.50 18.98
CA PRO A 510 -19.63 8.54 20.00
C PRO A 510 -20.16 8.01 21.34
N ALA A 511 -19.47 7.03 21.89
CA ALA A 511 -19.86 6.40 23.15
C ALA A 511 -20.06 7.49 24.23
N GLU A 512 -21.26 7.56 24.81
CA GLU A 512 -21.52 8.45 25.96
C GLU A 512 -20.49 8.15 27.05
N LYS A 513 -19.64 9.13 27.35
CA LYS A 513 -18.71 9.05 28.48
C LYS A 513 -19.50 8.86 29.76
N THR A 514 -19.72 7.61 30.17
CA THR A 514 -20.32 7.28 31.46
C THR A 514 -19.42 7.90 32.54
N LYS A 515 -19.89 9.00 33.14
CA LYS A 515 -19.29 9.61 34.32
C LYS A 515 -19.31 8.57 35.44
N ARG A 516 -18.18 7.86 35.64
CA ARG A 516 -18.01 7.06 36.87
C ARG A 516 -18.16 8.01 38.06
N LYS A 517 -19.33 7.97 38.71
CA LYS A 517 -19.51 8.58 40.02
C LYS A 517 -18.51 7.92 40.98
N ARG A 518 -17.45 8.67 41.34
CA ARG A 518 -16.65 8.31 42.51
C ARG A 518 -17.59 8.28 43.70
N ARG A 519 -17.87 7.10 44.23
CA ARG A 519 -18.42 6.98 45.59
C ARG A 519 -17.29 7.33 46.57
N ARG A 520 -17.60 8.29 47.42
CA ARG A 520 -16.80 8.65 48.60
C ARG A 520 -16.81 7.53 49.61
#